data_88797d69d0106696ba62de9a826aed12
#
_entry.id   88797d69d0106696ba62de9a826aed12
#
_cell.length_a   1.000
_cell.length_b   1.000
_cell.length_c   1.000
_cell.angle_alpha   90.00
_cell.angle_beta   90.00
_cell.angle_gamma   90.00
#
_symmetry.space_group_name_H-M   'P 1'
#
loop_
_entity.id
_entity.type
_entity.pdbx_description
1 polymer ?
#
loop_
_entity_poly.entity_id
_entity_poly.type
_entity_poly.pdbx_seq_one_letter_code
_entity_poly.pdbx_strand_id
1 'polypeptide(L)'
;MVPRRDLESREEFAENLTDQIGDVTYGYTLYVDGEAVAATTYAGAIDQLLEQMKAGYITENTVDCSFVENVEIKEGYVDSSLISNLGYIAEKLNATKEGAVVYTVKPGDVWSAIAEDNGMTNQQLLTLNPGYDIAVLHAGDQLTISNAVPYLTVVAVERQNYIRDLPYTITYRDDASMYQGDTKVLSKGVYGKADVTANVTIINGEETAREYVASVTLSQPV
;
A
#
# COMPACT_ATOMS: atom_id res chain seq x y z
N MET A 1 13.05 7.77 -62.08
CA MET A 1 14.44 8.10 -61.76
C MET A 1 14.35 9.30 -60.81
N VAL A 2 14.53 9.13 -59.53
CA VAL A 2 14.51 10.25 -58.56
C VAL A 2 15.81 11.03 -58.72
N PRO A 3 15.78 12.36 -58.83
CA PRO A 3 17.02 13.13 -59.03
C PRO A 3 17.92 12.98 -57.81
N ARG A 4 19.20 12.75 -58.04
CA ARG A 4 20.25 12.58 -57.01
C ARG A 4 20.48 13.80 -56.11
N ARG A 5 19.68 14.87 -56.25
CA ARG A 5 19.84 16.15 -55.52
C ARG A 5 19.13 16.20 -54.16
N ASP A 6 18.29 15.24 -53.85
CA ASP A 6 17.49 15.20 -52.60
C ASP A 6 17.94 14.13 -51.62
N LEU A 7 19.14 13.55 -51.80
CA LEU A 7 19.73 12.66 -50.79
C LEU A 7 20.59 13.52 -49.86
N GLU A 8 20.10 13.69 -48.64
CA GLU A 8 20.90 14.23 -47.52
C GLU A 8 22.24 13.48 -47.39
N SER A 9 23.29 14.20 -47.04
CA SER A 9 24.55 13.55 -46.69
C SER A 9 24.37 12.65 -45.51
N ARG A 10 25.25 11.66 -45.31
CA ARG A 10 25.18 10.81 -44.12
C ARG A 10 25.25 11.60 -42.82
N GLU A 11 26.03 12.67 -42.85
CA GLU A 11 26.18 13.59 -41.72
C GLU A 11 24.89 14.37 -41.44
N GLU A 12 24.26 14.96 -42.48
CA GLU A 12 22.97 15.67 -42.33
C GLU A 12 21.85 14.74 -41.91
N PHE A 13 21.82 13.48 -42.40
CA PHE A 13 20.85 12.48 -41.97
C PHE A 13 21.07 12.09 -40.51
N ALA A 14 22.35 11.92 -40.08
CA ALA A 14 22.67 11.60 -38.68
C ALA A 14 22.34 12.76 -37.74
N GLU A 15 22.62 14.00 -38.12
CA GLU A 15 22.23 15.20 -37.36
C GLU A 15 20.69 15.32 -37.24
N ASN A 16 19.97 15.22 -38.36
CA ASN A 16 18.49 15.25 -38.34
C ASN A 16 17.89 14.10 -37.54
N LEU A 17 18.51 12.92 -37.58
CA LEU A 17 18.07 11.77 -36.79
C LEU A 17 18.31 12.02 -35.29
N THR A 18 19.48 12.57 -34.94
CA THR A 18 19.80 12.91 -33.55
C THR A 18 18.86 14.01 -33.02
N ASP A 19 18.57 15.02 -33.82
CA ASP A 19 17.63 16.10 -33.47
C ASP A 19 16.19 15.58 -33.29
N GLN A 20 15.79 14.54 -34.02
CA GLN A 20 14.44 13.97 -33.95
C GLN A 20 14.30 12.92 -32.82
N ILE A 21 15.36 12.15 -32.57
CA ILE A 21 15.37 11.05 -31.56
C ILE A 21 15.78 11.58 -30.19
N GLY A 22 16.54 12.70 -30.14
CA GLY A 22 17.18 13.19 -28.93
C GLY A 22 18.45 12.41 -28.56
N ASP A 23 19.01 12.72 -27.41
CA ASP A 23 20.17 12.00 -26.85
C ASP A 23 19.69 10.73 -26.17
N VAL A 24 19.97 9.57 -26.74
CA VAL A 24 19.56 8.27 -26.24
C VAL A 24 20.74 7.42 -25.81
N THR A 25 20.55 6.73 -24.69
CA THR A 25 21.55 5.81 -24.11
C THR A 25 20.91 4.44 -23.93
N TYR A 26 21.67 3.37 -24.20
CA TYR A 26 21.22 2.01 -23.89
C TYR A 26 21.27 1.78 -22.39
N GLY A 27 20.18 1.31 -21.81
CA GLY A 27 20.07 1.13 -20.38
C GLY A 27 18.87 0.27 -19.95
N TYR A 28 18.64 0.26 -18.67
CA TYR A 28 17.58 -0.47 -17.97
C TYR A 28 16.64 0.54 -17.34
N THR A 29 15.41 0.61 -17.83
CA THR A 29 14.40 1.57 -17.40
C THR A 29 13.44 0.93 -16.43
N LEU A 30 13.26 1.56 -15.28
CA LEU A 30 12.25 1.22 -14.31
C LEU A 30 10.92 1.88 -14.71
N TYR A 31 9.90 1.07 -14.84
CA TYR A 31 8.51 1.47 -15.01
C TYR A 31 7.73 1.15 -13.73
N VAL A 32 6.91 2.08 -13.31
CA VAL A 32 5.94 1.90 -12.22
C VAL A 32 4.57 2.26 -12.77
N ASP A 33 3.63 1.32 -12.76
CA ASP A 33 2.29 1.44 -13.35
C ASP A 33 2.32 1.90 -14.83
N GLY A 34 3.35 1.48 -15.57
CA GLY A 34 3.56 1.82 -16.97
C GLY A 34 4.22 3.17 -17.24
N GLU A 35 4.50 3.98 -16.23
CA GLU A 35 5.25 5.23 -16.33
C GLU A 35 6.75 4.99 -16.14
N ALA A 36 7.60 5.55 -17.02
CA ALA A 36 9.05 5.51 -16.88
C ALA A 36 9.49 6.43 -15.74
N VAL A 37 10.06 5.86 -14.69
CA VAL A 37 10.46 6.60 -13.48
C VAL A 37 11.91 7.05 -13.54
N ALA A 38 12.81 6.14 -13.89
CA ALA A 38 14.25 6.38 -14.00
C ALA A 38 14.92 5.25 -14.79
N ALA A 39 16.15 5.46 -15.21
CA ALA A 39 16.93 4.42 -15.87
C ALA A 39 18.39 4.40 -15.36
N THR A 40 19.08 3.28 -15.58
CA THR A 40 20.50 3.12 -15.30
C THR A 40 21.16 2.35 -16.42
N THR A 41 22.47 2.53 -16.59
CA THR A 41 23.27 1.73 -17.53
C THR A 41 23.75 0.40 -16.94
N TYR A 42 23.52 0.15 -15.66
CA TYR A 42 24.01 -1.04 -14.96
C TYR A 42 22.94 -2.13 -14.89
N ALA A 43 23.19 -3.27 -15.54
CA ALA A 43 22.31 -4.43 -15.51
C ALA A 43 22.11 -4.94 -14.07
N GLY A 44 20.85 -5.26 -13.72
CA GLY A 44 20.49 -5.83 -12.41
C GLY A 44 20.59 -4.86 -11.21
N ALA A 45 21.00 -3.62 -11.44
CA ALA A 45 21.18 -2.67 -10.34
C ALA A 45 19.83 -2.20 -9.76
N ILE A 46 18.83 -2.02 -10.61
CA ILE A 46 17.47 -1.68 -10.17
C ILE A 46 16.84 -2.86 -9.43
N ASP A 47 17.03 -4.09 -9.93
CA ASP A 47 16.53 -5.31 -9.25
C ASP A 47 17.07 -5.39 -7.82
N GLN A 48 18.38 -5.19 -7.65
CA GLN A 48 19.01 -5.19 -6.32
C GLN A 48 18.46 -4.09 -5.41
N LEU A 49 18.21 -2.91 -5.95
CA LEU A 49 17.58 -1.82 -5.20
C LEU A 49 16.18 -2.18 -4.73
N LEU A 50 15.35 -2.73 -5.62
CA LEU A 50 13.99 -3.18 -5.28
C LEU A 50 13.99 -4.30 -4.24
N GLU A 51 14.92 -5.26 -4.34
CA GLU A 51 15.09 -6.30 -3.32
C GLU A 51 15.53 -5.71 -1.97
N GLN A 52 16.43 -4.73 -1.95
CA GLN A 52 16.82 -4.04 -0.72
C GLN A 52 15.65 -3.29 -0.08
N MET A 53 14.77 -2.67 -0.87
CA MET A 53 13.55 -2.01 -0.36
C MET A 53 12.60 -3.00 0.30
N LYS A 54 12.43 -4.19 -0.26
CA LYS A 54 11.60 -5.26 0.31
C LYS A 54 12.24 -5.91 1.55
N ALA A 55 13.57 -5.97 1.62
CA ALA A 55 14.28 -6.69 2.68
C ALA A 55 13.92 -6.24 4.10
N GLY A 56 13.57 -4.96 4.28
CA GLY A 56 13.13 -4.42 5.57
C GLY A 56 11.76 -4.95 6.06
N TYR A 57 10.99 -5.57 5.17
CA TYR A 57 9.64 -6.10 5.45
C TYR A 57 9.60 -7.64 5.46
N ILE A 58 10.74 -8.30 5.21
CA ILE A 58 10.83 -9.76 5.18
C ILE A 58 11.23 -10.26 6.56
N THR A 59 10.40 -11.13 7.14
CA THR A 59 10.64 -11.86 8.39
C THR A 59 10.74 -13.37 8.13
N GLU A 60 11.03 -14.16 9.15
CA GLU A 60 11.02 -15.63 9.04
C GLU A 60 9.64 -16.22 8.70
N ASN A 61 8.57 -15.45 8.96
CA ASN A 61 7.20 -15.86 8.71
C ASN A 61 6.66 -15.35 7.36
N THR A 62 7.43 -14.55 6.63
CA THR A 62 7.01 -13.99 5.33
C THR A 62 6.93 -15.10 4.28
N VAL A 63 5.77 -15.25 3.66
CA VAL A 63 5.51 -16.21 2.59
C VAL A 63 5.48 -15.56 1.21
N ASP A 64 5.23 -14.25 1.16
CA ASP A 64 5.28 -13.43 -0.06
C ASP A 64 5.64 -11.98 0.28
N CYS A 65 6.38 -11.31 -0.63
CA CYS A 65 6.70 -9.90 -0.49
C CYS A 65 6.83 -9.27 -1.88
N SER A 66 5.94 -8.35 -2.18
CA SER A 66 5.82 -7.70 -3.50
C SER A 66 5.55 -6.21 -3.34
N PHE A 67 5.37 -5.51 -4.47
CA PHE A 67 4.86 -4.15 -4.49
C PHE A 67 3.38 -4.17 -4.90
N VAL A 68 2.61 -3.20 -4.44
CA VAL A 68 1.22 -3.01 -4.86
C VAL A 68 1.17 -2.54 -6.31
N GLU A 69 2.11 -1.65 -6.67
CA GLU A 69 2.24 -1.10 -8.01
C GLU A 69 2.83 -2.13 -8.98
N ASN A 70 2.47 -2.03 -10.25
CA ASN A 70 3.08 -2.86 -11.30
C ASN A 70 4.48 -2.34 -11.61
N VAL A 71 5.50 -3.09 -11.22
CA VAL A 71 6.91 -2.74 -11.41
C VAL A 71 7.52 -3.58 -12.52
N GLU A 72 8.00 -2.91 -13.56
CA GLU A 72 8.65 -3.56 -14.70
C GLU A 72 10.02 -2.92 -14.98
N ILE A 73 11.00 -3.73 -15.35
CA ILE A 73 12.30 -3.26 -15.83
C ILE A 73 12.42 -3.66 -17.28
N LYS A 74 12.65 -2.67 -18.15
CA LYS A 74 12.83 -2.90 -19.59
C LYS A 74 14.21 -2.45 -20.02
N GLU A 75 14.90 -3.29 -20.76
CA GLU A 75 16.15 -2.92 -21.42
C GLU A 75 15.90 -2.32 -22.80
N GLY A 76 16.69 -1.34 -23.18
CA GLY A 76 16.57 -0.68 -24.48
C GLY A 76 17.24 0.69 -24.52
N TYR A 77 17.04 1.37 -25.64
CA TYR A 77 17.45 2.78 -25.76
C TYR A 77 16.40 3.65 -25.08
N VAL A 78 16.87 4.55 -24.26
CA VAL A 78 16.08 5.46 -23.43
C VAL A 78 16.67 6.86 -23.50
N ASP A 79 15.84 7.88 -23.32
CA ASP A 79 16.30 9.26 -23.22
C ASP A 79 17.37 9.38 -22.13
N SER A 80 18.53 9.94 -22.51
CA SER A 80 19.69 10.04 -21.59
C SER A 80 19.36 10.86 -20.34
N SER A 81 18.34 11.71 -20.38
CA SER A 81 17.88 12.49 -19.22
C SER A 81 17.28 11.62 -18.11
N LEU A 82 16.78 10.42 -18.43
CA LEU A 82 16.28 9.46 -17.46
C LEU A 82 17.40 8.66 -16.78
N ILE A 83 18.60 8.62 -17.37
CA ILE A 83 19.75 7.91 -16.80
C ILE A 83 20.20 8.61 -15.51
N SER A 84 20.15 7.87 -14.42
CA SER A 84 20.44 8.39 -13.09
C SER A 84 21.32 7.43 -12.31
N ASN A 85 22.01 7.92 -11.30
CA ASN A 85 22.72 7.05 -10.36
C ASN A 85 21.72 6.37 -9.41
N LEU A 86 22.12 5.21 -8.87
CA LEU A 86 21.24 4.40 -8.00
C LEU A 86 20.80 5.14 -6.72
N GLY A 87 21.65 6.02 -6.18
CA GLY A 87 21.28 6.82 -5.00
C GLY A 87 20.09 7.74 -5.28
N TYR A 88 20.11 8.41 -6.44
CA TYR A 88 18.98 9.24 -6.87
C TYR A 88 17.72 8.42 -7.13
N ILE A 89 17.87 7.24 -7.77
CA ILE A 89 16.73 6.33 -7.99
C ILE A 89 16.13 5.89 -6.66
N ALA A 90 16.99 5.49 -5.70
CA ALA A 90 16.56 5.10 -4.36
C ALA A 90 15.83 6.24 -3.63
N GLU A 91 16.37 7.45 -3.68
CA GLU A 91 15.75 8.63 -3.08
C GLU A 91 14.37 8.91 -3.69
N LYS A 92 14.28 8.85 -5.03
CA LYS A 92 13.04 9.05 -5.77
C LYS A 92 11.97 8.00 -5.41
N LEU A 93 12.35 6.72 -5.31
CA LEU A 93 11.41 5.64 -4.98
C LEU A 93 10.96 5.68 -3.51
N ASN A 94 11.79 6.21 -2.61
CA ASN A 94 11.42 6.42 -1.20
C ASN A 94 10.64 7.73 -0.98
N ALA A 95 10.59 8.61 -1.98
CA ALA A 95 9.78 9.82 -1.92
C ALA A 95 8.30 9.51 -2.18
N THR A 96 7.46 10.51 -2.00
CA THR A 96 6.05 10.43 -2.37
C THR A 96 5.84 10.92 -3.81
N LYS A 97 5.09 10.17 -4.60
CA LYS A 97 4.66 10.57 -5.95
C LYS A 97 3.74 11.79 -5.89
N GLU A 98 2.82 11.76 -4.91
CA GLU A 98 1.92 12.87 -4.61
C GLU A 98 1.96 13.15 -3.11
N GLY A 99 2.05 14.42 -2.74
CA GLY A 99 2.00 14.84 -1.36
C GLY A 99 0.60 14.66 -0.75
N ALA A 100 0.53 14.56 0.56
CA ALA A 100 -0.76 14.58 1.26
C ALA A 100 -1.52 15.87 0.95
N VAL A 101 -2.81 15.74 0.69
CA VAL A 101 -3.69 16.91 0.45
C VAL A 101 -4.30 17.32 1.78
N VAL A 102 -4.11 18.58 2.14
CA VAL A 102 -4.65 19.16 3.38
C VAL A 102 -5.76 20.16 3.03
N TYR A 103 -6.93 19.96 3.63
CA TYR A 103 -8.06 20.87 3.55
C TYR A 103 -8.07 21.80 4.78
N THR A 104 -8.23 23.09 4.56
CA THR A 104 -8.43 24.06 5.66
C THR A 104 -9.92 24.29 5.85
N VAL A 105 -10.42 23.96 7.03
CA VAL A 105 -11.84 24.08 7.40
C VAL A 105 -12.29 25.54 7.30
N LYS A 106 -13.42 25.76 6.64
CA LYS A 106 -14.03 27.07 6.45
C LYS A 106 -15.18 27.28 7.46
N PRO A 107 -15.55 28.53 7.74
CA PRO A 107 -16.73 28.83 8.54
C PRO A 107 -17.99 28.21 7.94
N GLY A 108 -18.71 27.41 8.72
CA GLY A 108 -19.92 26.72 8.30
C GLY A 108 -19.71 25.29 7.77
N ASP A 109 -18.47 24.85 7.63
CA ASP A 109 -18.20 23.45 7.26
C ASP A 109 -18.63 22.51 8.39
N VAL A 110 -19.07 21.33 7.98
CA VAL A 110 -19.35 20.22 8.87
C VAL A 110 -18.58 18.98 8.41
N TRP A 111 -18.17 18.15 9.35
CA TRP A 111 -17.33 16.97 9.08
C TRP A 111 -17.85 16.09 7.95
N SER A 112 -19.17 15.80 7.95
CA SER A 112 -19.78 14.94 6.94
C SER A 112 -19.78 15.54 5.54
N ALA A 113 -19.94 16.87 5.41
CA ALA A 113 -19.88 17.54 4.12
C ALA A 113 -18.45 17.53 3.56
N ILE A 114 -17.44 17.80 4.41
CA ILE A 114 -16.02 17.70 3.99
C ILE A 114 -15.70 16.29 3.48
N ALA A 115 -16.17 15.25 4.15
CA ALA A 115 -15.97 13.86 3.73
C ALA A 115 -16.66 13.60 2.38
N GLU A 116 -17.92 13.96 2.23
CA GLU A 116 -18.73 13.75 1.01
C GLU A 116 -18.15 14.50 -0.18
N ASP A 117 -17.79 15.78 -0.02
CA ASP A 117 -17.20 16.63 -1.06
C ASP A 117 -15.86 16.09 -1.58
N ASN A 118 -15.15 15.29 -0.76
CA ASN A 118 -13.90 14.64 -1.12
C ASN A 118 -14.06 13.13 -1.44
N GLY A 119 -15.30 12.67 -1.65
CA GLY A 119 -15.59 11.30 -2.09
C GLY A 119 -15.30 10.22 -1.05
N MET A 120 -15.29 10.55 0.24
CA MET A 120 -14.98 9.61 1.32
C MET A 120 -16.09 9.54 2.37
N THR A 121 -16.07 8.48 3.16
CA THR A 121 -16.94 8.35 4.32
C THR A 121 -16.37 9.09 5.52
N ASN A 122 -17.22 9.39 6.50
CA ASN A 122 -16.79 9.99 7.78
C ASN A 122 -15.69 9.18 8.48
N GLN A 123 -15.76 7.85 8.37
CA GLN A 123 -14.77 6.95 8.97
C GLN A 123 -13.41 7.02 8.25
N GLN A 124 -13.42 7.12 6.92
CA GLN A 124 -12.17 7.30 6.15
C GLN A 124 -11.52 8.64 6.47
N LEU A 125 -12.29 9.72 6.54
CA LEU A 125 -11.76 11.03 6.93
C LEU A 125 -11.18 11.01 8.36
N LEU A 126 -11.82 10.29 9.30
CA LEU A 126 -11.30 10.12 10.67
C LEU A 126 -10.00 9.30 10.69
N THR A 127 -9.89 8.26 9.87
CA THR A 127 -8.67 7.46 9.74
C THR A 127 -7.49 8.29 9.23
N LEU A 128 -7.75 9.22 8.32
CA LEU A 128 -6.72 10.18 7.83
C LEU A 128 -6.32 11.21 8.89
N ASN A 129 -7.15 11.43 9.93
CA ASN A 129 -6.93 12.43 10.98
C ASN A 129 -7.03 11.78 12.38
N PRO A 130 -6.12 10.86 12.72
CA PRO A 130 -6.19 10.14 13.98
C PRO A 130 -6.08 11.08 15.18
N GLY A 131 -6.97 10.89 16.16
CA GLY A 131 -7.04 11.72 17.37
C GLY A 131 -7.78 13.04 17.21
N TYR A 132 -8.36 13.33 16.03
CA TYR A 132 -9.21 14.51 15.86
C TYR A 132 -10.59 14.27 16.49
N ASP A 133 -11.08 15.25 17.26
CA ASP A 133 -12.43 15.21 17.82
C ASP A 133 -13.43 15.80 16.82
N ILE A 134 -14.18 14.93 16.14
CA ILE A 134 -15.17 15.33 15.13
C ILE A 134 -16.30 16.20 15.68
N ALA A 135 -16.53 16.20 16.99
CA ALA A 135 -17.53 17.05 17.64
C ALA A 135 -17.06 18.51 17.79
N VAL A 136 -15.77 18.78 17.56
CA VAL A 136 -15.14 20.09 17.80
C VAL A 136 -14.40 20.54 16.55
N LEU A 137 -15.15 20.79 15.46
CA LEU A 137 -14.60 21.29 14.20
C LEU A 137 -14.59 22.82 14.21
N HIS A 138 -13.41 23.43 13.99
CA HIS A 138 -13.26 24.88 13.96
C HIS A 138 -12.79 25.36 12.60
N ALA A 139 -13.26 26.54 12.21
CA ALA A 139 -12.71 27.21 11.04
C ALA A 139 -11.21 27.50 11.21
N GLY A 140 -10.41 27.12 10.22
CA GLY A 140 -8.95 27.21 10.23
C GLY A 140 -8.26 25.90 10.60
N ASP A 141 -8.97 24.89 11.09
CA ASP A 141 -8.39 23.56 11.31
C ASP A 141 -7.91 22.95 9.98
N GLN A 142 -6.84 22.18 10.06
CA GLN A 142 -6.28 21.49 8.91
C GLN A 142 -6.60 20.00 8.99
N LEU A 143 -7.30 19.51 8.00
CA LEU A 143 -7.65 18.09 7.87
C LEU A 143 -6.93 17.49 6.67
N THR A 144 -6.27 16.36 6.88
CA THR A 144 -5.75 15.54 5.79
C THR A 144 -6.92 14.88 5.08
N ILE A 145 -7.09 15.17 3.78
CA ILE A 145 -8.14 14.57 2.94
C ILE A 145 -7.60 13.57 1.93
N SER A 146 -6.28 13.45 1.83
CA SER A 146 -5.60 12.38 1.08
C SER A 146 -4.23 12.16 1.69
N ASN A 147 -3.86 10.90 1.88
CA ASN A 147 -2.48 10.56 2.26
C ASN A 147 -1.51 10.86 1.12
N ALA A 148 -0.26 11.08 1.48
CA ALA A 148 0.82 11.09 0.50
C ALA A 148 0.89 9.72 -0.20
N VAL A 149 0.97 9.75 -1.54
CA VAL A 149 1.08 8.53 -2.35
C VAL A 149 2.56 8.23 -2.55
N PRO A 150 3.10 7.13 -2.01
CA PRO A 150 4.48 6.73 -2.26
C PRO A 150 4.66 6.30 -3.71
N TYR A 151 5.91 6.30 -4.19
CA TYR A 151 6.22 5.72 -5.50
C TYR A 151 6.04 4.21 -5.50
N LEU A 152 6.40 3.55 -4.41
CA LEU A 152 6.24 2.11 -4.23
C LEU A 152 5.69 1.81 -2.84
N THR A 153 4.73 0.91 -2.80
CA THR A 153 4.08 0.42 -1.58
C THR A 153 4.42 -1.04 -1.40
N VAL A 154 5.17 -1.38 -0.36
CA VAL A 154 5.54 -2.77 -0.07
C VAL A 154 4.38 -3.48 0.59
N VAL A 155 4.01 -4.63 0.04
CA VAL A 155 3.07 -5.57 0.64
C VAL A 155 3.80 -6.87 0.99
N ALA A 156 3.71 -7.27 2.25
CA ALA A 156 4.20 -8.56 2.74
C ALA A 156 3.04 -9.41 3.24
N VAL A 157 3.10 -10.70 2.98
CA VAL A 157 2.15 -11.67 3.53
C VAL A 157 2.91 -12.57 4.49
N GLU A 158 2.50 -12.54 5.76
CA GLU A 158 3.07 -13.39 6.80
C GLU A 158 2.13 -14.54 7.16
N ARG A 159 2.68 -15.71 7.39
CA ARG A 159 1.96 -16.84 7.96
C ARG A 159 2.15 -16.86 9.47
N GLN A 160 1.06 -16.68 10.20
CA GLN A 160 1.05 -16.66 11.66
C GLN A 160 0.26 -17.86 12.21
N ASN A 161 0.82 -18.54 13.21
CA ASN A 161 0.16 -19.59 13.97
C ASN A 161 -0.02 -19.13 15.41
N TYR A 162 -1.25 -19.24 15.92
CA TYR A 162 -1.56 -18.84 17.29
C TYR A 162 -2.77 -19.58 17.84
N ILE A 163 -2.85 -19.62 19.17
CA ILE A 163 -4.00 -20.20 19.89
C ILE A 163 -5.06 -19.12 20.06
N ARG A 164 -6.29 -19.42 19.60
CA ARG A 164 -7.47 -18.57 19.77
C ARG A 164 -8.45 -19.23 20.71
N ASP A 165 -9.07 -18.44 21.58
CA ASP A 165 -10.14 -18.91 22.43
C ASP A 165 -11.43 -19.09 21.61
N LEU A 166 -12.11 -20.22 21.84
CA LEU A 166 -13.42 -20.52 21.28
C LEU A 166 -14.49 -20.16 22.33
N PRO A 167 -15.44 -19.26 22.01
CA PRO A 167 -16.47 -18.89 22.96
C PRO A 167 -17.39 -20.04 23.26
N TYR A 168 -17.84 -20.15 24.51
CA TYR A 168 -18.91 -21.04 24.91
C TYR A 168 -20.27 -20.41 24.62
N THR A 169 -21.31 -21.26 24.48
CA THR A 169 -22.69 -20.80 24.28
C THR A 169 -23.36 -20.63 25.64
N ILE A 170 -24.05 -19.50 25.85
CA ILE A 170 -24.83 -19.27 27.04
C ILE A 170 -26.25 -19.79 26.77
N THR A 171 -26.72 -20.70 27.63
CA THR A 171 -28.11 -21.17 27.62
C THR A 171 -28.84 -20.66 28.85
N TYR A 172 -30.04 -20.17 28.66
CA TYR A 172 -30.91 -19.73 29.73
C TYR A 172 -31.93 -20.80 30.05
N ARG A 173 -32.22 -20.96 31.34
CA ARG A 173 -33.24 -21.83 31.85
C ARG A 173 -34.13 -21.03 32.80
N ASP A 174 -35.46 -21.09 32.59
CA ASP A 174 -36.41 -20.42 33.45
C ASP A 174 -36.43 -21.07 34.83
N ASP A 175 -36.51 -20.24 35.86
CA ASP A 175 -36.64 -20.64 37.26
C ASP A 175 -37.83 -19.86 37.88
N ALA A 176 -38.89 -20.60 38.17
CA ALA A 176 -40.14 -20.04 38.72
C ALA A 176 -39.99 -19.45 40.15
N SER A 177 -38.81 -19.68 40.80
CA SER A 177 -38.51 -19.12 42.12
C SER A 177 -37.83 -17.75 42.06
N MET A 178 -37.52 -17.24 40.84
CA MET A 178 -36.83 -15.95 40.61
C MET A 178 -37.78 -14.88 40.05
N TYR A 179 -37.50 -13.63 40.34
CA TYR A 179 -38.25 -12.51 39.74
C TYR A 179 -37.86 -12.35 38.25
N GLN A 180 -38.85 -11.88 37.47
CA GLN A 180 -38.62 -11.62 36.04
C GLN A 180 -37.53 -10.57 35.86
N GLY A 181 -36.48 -10.92 35.10
CA GLY A 181 -35.28 -10.09 34.84
C GLY A 181 -34.07 -10.43 35.70
N ASP A 182 -34.25 -11.19 36.78
CA ASP A 182 -33.14 -11.68 37.58
C ASP A 182 -32.41 -12.82 36.85
N THR A 183 -31.12 -12.86 37.00
CA THR A 183 -30.27 -13.94 36.44
C THR A 183 -29.33 -14.53 37.52
N LYS A 184 -29.18 -15.84 37.50
CA LYS A 184 -28.22 -16.56 38.36
C LYS A 184 -27.39 -17.48 37.51
N VAL A 185 -26.07 -17.38 37.64
CA VAL A 185 -25.16 -18.29 36.97
C VAL A 185 -25.17 -19.64 37.70
N LEU A 186 -25.65 -20.69 37.02
CA LEU A 186 -25.69 -22.06 37.55
C LEU A 186 -24.38 -22.81 37.29
N SER A 187 -23.77 -22.57 36.13
CA SER A 187 -22.47 -23.12 35.77
C SER A 187 -21.68 -22.05 35.01
N LYS A 188 -20.41 -21.90 35.32
CA LYS A 188 -19.53 -21.00 34.59
C LYS A 188 -19.08 -21.68 33.29
N GLY A 189 -19.22 -21.01 32.18
CA GLY A 189 -18.67 -21.44 30.89
C GLY A 189 -17.14 -21.43 30.92
N VAL A 190 -16.56 -22.31 30.13
CA VAL A 190 -15.12 -22.40 29.91
C VAL A 190 -14.87 -22.24 28.42
N TYR A 191 -13.97 -21.35 28.06
CA TYR A 191 -13.56 -21.19 26.67
C TYR A 191 -12.85 -22.44 26.16
N GLY A 192 -13.19 -22.89 24.96
CA GLY A 192 -12.40 -23.83 24.22
C GLY A 192 -11.18 -23.17 23.62
N LYS A 193 -10.31 -23.95 22.97
CA LYS A 193 -9.11 -23.45 22.29
C LYS A 193 -9.00 -24.05 20.90
N ALA A 194 -8.58 -23.22 19.94
CA ALA A 194 -8.22 -23.68 18.61
C ALA A 194 -6.82 -23.17 18.25
N ASP A 195 -6.05 -24.03 17.58
CA ASP A 195 -4.84 -23.65 16.87
C ASP A 195 -5.23 -23.11 15.50
N VAL A 196 -4.83 -21.88 15.22
CA VAL A 196 -5.23 -21.15 14.02
C VAL A 196 -4.01 -20.75 13.22
N THR A 197 -4.06 -21.05 11.92
CA THR A 197 -3.12 -20.53 10.93
C THR A 197 -3.81 -19.43 10.15
N ALA A 198 -3.19 -18.25 10.07
CA ALA A 198 -3.68 -17.12 9.29
C ALA A 198 -2.58 -16.55 8.40
N ASN A 199 -2.96 -16.10 7.21
CA ASN A 199 -2.13 -15.21 6.40
C ASN A 199 -2.50 -13.76 6.78
N VAL A 200 -1.49 -12.99 7.13
CA VAL A 200 -1.62 -11.59 7.54
C VAL A 200 -0.99 -10.73 6.46
N THR A 201 -1.79 -9.87 5.85
CA THR A 201 -1.30 -8.90 4.87
C THR A 201 -0.85 -7.64 5.59
N ILE A 202 0.40 -7.25 5.34
CA ILE A 202 1.07 -6.10 5.95
C ILE A 202 1.43 -5.14 4.81
N ILE A 203 0.95 -3.92 4.87
CA ILE A 203 1.27 -2.87 3.90
C ILE A 203 2.11 -1.80 4.61
N ASN A 204 3.32 -1.54 4.10
CA ASN A 204 4.27 -0.59 4.69
C ASN A 204 4.47 -0.79 6.22
N GLY A 205 4.40 -2.03 6.70
CA GLY A 205 4.59 -2.38 8.10
C GLY A 205 3.33 -2.38 8.96
N GLU A 206 2.16 -2.07 8.41
CA GLU A 206 0.87 -2.08 9.11
C GLU A 206 0.00 -3.27 8.66
N GLU A 207 -0.59 -4.01 9.61
CA GLU A 207 -1.54 -5.08 9.29
C GLU A 207 -2.82 -4.47 8.71
N THR A 208 -3.16 -4.89 7.48
CA THR A 208 -4.34 -4.40 6.76
C THR A 208 -5.41 -5.46 6.56
N ALA A 209 -5.02 -6.74 6.52
CA ALA A 209 -5.95 -7.84 6.38
C ALA A 209 -5.44 -9.11 7.07
N ARG A 210 -6.37 -9.97 7.47
CA ARG A 210 -6.08 -11.28 8.08
C ARG A 210 -7.03 -12.32 7.53
N GLU A 211 -6.49 -13.31 6.85
CA GLU A 211 -7.22 -14.42 6.28
C GLU A 211 -6.94 -15.71 7.05
N TYR A 212 -7.98 -16.38 7.53
CA TYR A 212 -7.85 -17.65 8.23
C TYR A 212 -7.70 -18.80 7.23
N VAL A 213 -6.54 -19.46 7.23
CA VAL A 213 -6.21 -20.56 6.32
C VAL A 213 -6.62 -21.91 6.91
N ALA A 214 -6.38 -22.12 8.20
CA ALA A 214 -6.71 -23.35 8.90
C ALA A 214 -7.08 -23.09 10.35
N SER A 215 -7.90 -23.98 10.94
CA SER A 215 -8.22 -23.97 12.35
C SER A 215 -8.43 -25.40 12.84
N VAL A 216 -7.70 -25.78 13.87
CA VAL A 216 -7.82 -27.09 14.53
C VAL A 216 -8.27 -26.90 15.96
N THR A 217 -9.43 -27.44 16.32
CA THR A 217 -9.93 -27.37 17.70
C THR A 217 -9.08 -28.24 18.63
N LEU A 218 -8.46 -27.62 19.62
CA LEU A 218 -7.66 -28.29 20.63
C LEU A 218 -8.51 -28.71 21.84
N SER A 219 -9.46 -27.88 22.24
CA SER A 219 -10.44 -28.19 23.27
C SER A 219 -11.79 -27.55 22.92
N GLN A 220 -12.88 -28.28 23.17
CA GLN A 220 -14.23 -27.74 23.00
C GLN A 220 -14.57 -26.79 24.15
N PRO A 221 -15.36 -25.74 23.91
CA PRO A 221 -15.92 -24.92 24.96
C PRO A 221 -16.96 -25.70 25.76
N VAL A 222 -17.08 -25.42 27.05
CA VAL A 222 -18.03 -26.07 27.97
C VAL A 222 -18.96 -25.04 28.59
#